data_dd2d42c97e9587d5548deb44c977988c
#
_entry.id   dd2d42c97e9587d5548deb44c977988c
#
_cell.length_a   1.000
_cell.length_b   1.000
_cell.length_c   1.000
_cell.angle_alpha   90.00
_cell.angle_beta   90.00
_cell.angle_gamma   90.00
#
_symmetry.space_group_name_H-M   'P 1'
#
loop_
_entity.id
_entity.type
_entity.pdbx_description
1 polymer ?
#
loop_
_entity_poly.entity_id
_entity_poly.type
_entity_poly.pdbx_seq_one_letter_code
_entity_poly.pdbx_strand_id
1 'polypeptide(L)'
;MTDRDGALIARCQPTADSPGINPAALQQLVHSAGFGRWALVPDALAALALRWDAGGEAFEIKLAQREDARFSIEVARDGLAAWVNLTAAKGGKSPEVDEVVKVLRAAGVVFGIDQAAVQQACAATVDAHVQVAAANPAVDGEDTQFELLVSDTRVRAPKVDERGLIDYHELGDIPTVKAGQPLMRRRPPTPGTPGTDVRGVPIRPKPGLDEPFDTPFVGVALLDSDANLLLALDAGQPVHTRCGVHVENVLQLKAVNMATGNIHFVGTVEVTGDVSPGMKIEASGDIIVKGMVDNAHLEAGGSVQVSGGVIAHSAVRATHSVSVRFVENSAIQAGTAIAVENMSAHSDLQALNQILVGTTAGARGRLVGGLARATMLVRAPTLGAPAAGLTRVQVGINPALVARHQTLDREIEHEHEEADKLEKIVHHLEVHGDPRHMLEKVKSAWQAELREWGHLLEEKAEFEHQLSLINDARVEVTVGVAGDLDLAFGKTVQQVRRTLGAGAFTRDEHDRLVFTPASEGKGAEVL
;
A
#
# COMPACT_ATOMS: atom_id res chain seq x y z
N MET A 1 -73.04 51.14 -25.85
CA MET A 1 -72.08 50.86 -24.75
C MET A 1 -71.07 52.00 -24.74
N THR A 2 -70.83 52.66 -23.65
CA THR A 2 -69.89 53.79 -23.49
C THR A 2 -69.11 53.64 -22.21
N ASP A 3 -67.82 53.96 -22.28
CA ASP A 3 -66.96 54.07 -21.10
C ASP A 3 -67.26 55.46 -20.42
N ARG A 4 -67.66 55.42 -19.17
CA ARG A 4 -67.80 56.62 -18.31
C ARG A 4 -67.02 56.37 -16.99
N ASP A 5 -65.94 57.04 -16.85
CA ASP A 5 -65.08 56.97 -15.66
C ASP A 5 -64.71 55.54 -15.22
N GLY A 6 -64.39 54.68 -16.18
CA GLY A 6 -64.03 53.29 -15.91
C GLY A 6 -65.21 52.34 -15.68
N ALA A 7 -66.45 52.80 -15.90
CA ALA A 7 -67.63 51.94 -15.91
C ALA A 7 -68.19 51.81 -17.30
N LEU A 8 -68.45 50.56 -17.73
CA LEU A 8 -69.14 50.29 -18.98
C LEU A 8 -70.63 50.41 -18.77
N ILE A 9 -71.21 51.42 -19.38
CA ILE A 9 -72.67 51.70 -19.29
C ILE A 9 -73.31 51.32 -20.63
N ALA A 10 -74.26 50.45 -20.58
CA ALA A 10 -75.17 50.20 -21.72
C ALA A 10 -76.40 51.12 -21.60
N ARG A 11 -76.61 51.85 -22.66
CA ARG A 11 -77.86 52.61 -22.83
C ARG A 11 -78.76 51.81 -23.76
N CYS A 12 -79.89 51.44 -23.27
CA CYS A 12 -80.90 50.62 -23.88
C CYS A 12 -82.20 51.36 -24.12
N GLN A 13 -82.76 51.17 -25.32
CA GLN A 13 -84.05 51.73 -25.70
C GLN A 13 -84.89 50.64 -26.35
N PRO A 14 -85.56 49.82 -25.50
CA PRO A 14 -86.40 48.76 -26.05
C PRO A 14 -87.62 49.36 -26.77
N THR A 15 -87.99 48.71 -27.96
CA THR A 15 -89.21 49.06 -28.68
C THR A 15 -90.14 47.85 -28.60
N ALA A 16 -91.45 48.05 -28.85
CA ALA A 16 -92.43 47.01 -28.68
C ALA A 16 -92.19 45.75 -29.57
N ASP A 17 -91.42 45.91 -30.67
CA ASP A 17 -91.04 44.84 -31.58
C ASP A 17 -89.54 44.33 -31.41
N SER A 18 -88.92 44.71 -30.36
CA SER A 18 -87.54 44.34 -30.12
C SER A 18 -87.43 42.84 -29.78
N PRO A 19 -86.54 42.06 -30.52
CA PRO A 19 -86.34 40.63 -30.20
C PRO A 19 -85.73 40.48 -28.81
N GLY A 20 -86.10 39.44 -28.07
CA GLY A 20 -85.54 39.11 -26.75
C GLY A 20 -84.01 38.95 -26.79
N ILE A 21 -83.37 39.37 -25.79
CA ILE A 21 -81.88 39.37 -25.67
C ILE A 21 -81.43 38.29 -24.72
N ASN A 22 -80.53 37.36 -25.26
CA ASN A 22 -79.94 36.37 -24.47
C ASN A 22 -78.69 36.93 -23.74
N PRO A 23 -78.50 36.67 -22.45
CA PRO A 23 -77.32 37.09 -21.71
C PRO A 23 -75.97 36.62 -22.32
N ALA A 24 -75.95 35.45 -22.95
CA ALA A 24 -74.78 34.95 -23.65
C ALA A 24 -74.43 35.77 -24.91
N ALA A 25 -75.46 36.23 -25.67
CA ALA A 25 -75.25 37.11 -26.82
C ALA A 25 -74.80 38.53 -26.39
N LEU A 26 -75.30 39.03 -25.26
CA LEU A 26 -74.79 40.24 -24.66
C LEU A 26 -73.33 40.18 -24.24
N GLN A 27 -72.92 39.05 -23.67
CA GLN A 27 -71.52 38.81 -23.33
C GLN A 27 -70.60 38.82 -24.56
N GLN A 28 -71.06 38.18 -25.69
CA GLN A 28 -70.35 38.25 -26.97
C GLN A 28 -70.25 39.66 -27.52
N LEU A 29 -71.33 40.45 -27.42
CA LEU A 29 -71.35 41.84 -27.81
C LEU A 29 -70.38 42.73 -26.97
N VAL A 30 -70.28 42.47 -25.68
CA VAL A 30 -69.33 43.16 -24.79
C VAL A 30 -67.89 42.77 -25.22
N HIS A 31 -67.72 41.54 -25.58
CA HIS A 31 -66.40 41.06 -26.04
C HIS A 31 -66.00 41.66 -27.40
N SER A 32 -66.92 41.64 -28.38
CA SER A 32 -66.66 42.17 -29.72
C SER A 32 -66.52 43.70 -29.75
N ALA A 33 -67.13 44.38 -28.78
CA ALA A 33 -67.00 45.83 -28.59
C ALA A 33 -65.66 46.24 -27.91
N GLY A 34 -64.74 45.27 -27.64
CA GLY A 34 -63.42 45.53 -27.05
C GLY A 34 -63.41 45.57 -25.52
N PHE A 35 -64.51 45.28 -24.85
CA PHE A 35 -64.63 45.30 -23.40
C PHE A 35 -64.59 43.93 -22.73
N GLY A 36 -64.23 42.90 -23.49
CA GLY A 36 -64.24 41.50 -23.02
C GLY A 36 -63.31 41.22 -21.85
N ARG A 37 -62.34 42.08 -21.60
CA ARG A 37 -61.42 41.97 -20.46
C ARG A 37 -61.86 42.75 -19.20
N TRP A 38 -62.99 43.46 -19.24
CA TRP A 38 -63.47 44.22 -18.08
C TRP A 38 -64.16 43.32 -17.04
N ALA A 39 -64.10 43.70 -15.78
CA ALA A 39 -64.80 42.96 -14.75
C ALA A 39 -66.31 43.13 -14.93
N LEU A 40 -67.02 42.11 -15.32
CA LEU A 40 -68.46 42.12 -15.39
C LEU A 40 -69.05 42.30 -14.00
N VAL A 41 -70.05 43.16 -13.91
CA VAL A 41 -70.84 43.31 -12.66
C VAL A 41 -71.68 42.00 -12.54
N PRO A 42 -71.68 41.32 -11.39
CA PRO A 42 -72.52 40.14 -11.18
C PRO A 42 -73.99 40.43 -11.57
N ASP A 43 -74.60 39.50 -12.25
CA ASP A 43 -76.00 39.53 -12.71
C ASP A 43 -76.42 40.71 -13.63
N ALA A 44 -75.46 41.62 -13.96
CA ALA A 44 -75.81 42.80 -14.77
C ALA A 44 -76.27 42.43 -16.18
N LEU A 45 -75.75 41.43 -16.80
CA LEU A 45 -76.19 40.95 -18.11
C LEU A 45 -77.58 40.31 -18.05
N ALA A 46 -77.90 39.59 -16.98
CA ALA A 46 -79.20 39.02 -16.74
C ALA A 46 -80.22 40.10 -16.44
N ALA A 47 -79.82 41.06 -15.61
CA ALA A 47 -80.68 42.24 -15.26
C ALA A 47 -80.96 43.08 -16.51
N LEU A 48 -79.97 43.25 -17.42
CA LEU A 48 -80.21 43.96 -18.67
C LEU A 48 -81.23 43.21 -19.55
N ALA A 49 -81.04 41.88 -19.73
CA ALA A 49 -81.92 41.05 -20.53
C ALA A 49 -83.35 41.09 -20.01
N LEU A 50 -83.56 40.94 -18.70
CA LEU A 50 -84.89 41.02 -18.07
C LEU A 50 -85.55 42.38 -18.26
N ARG A 51 -84.81 43.52 -18.11
CA ARG A 51 -85.32 44.84 -18.32
C ARG A 51 -85.63 45.18 -19.80
N TRP A 52 -84.80 44.59 -20.68
CA TRP A 52 -85.03 44.71 -22.12
C TRP A 52 -86.32 44.00 -22.54
N ASP A 53 -86.52 42.78 -22.08
CA ASP A 53 -87.70 41.97 -22.41
C ASP A 53 -88.95 42.50 -21.77
N ALA A 54 -88.86 43.21 -20.68
CA ALA A 54 -90.00 43.91 -20.01
C ALA A 54 -90.54 45.12 -20.83
N GLY A 55 -89.73 45.65 -21.73
CA GLY A 55 -90.09 46.82 -22.54
C GLY A 55 -90.13 48.08 -21.66
N GLY A 56 -90.40 49.25 -22.28
CA GLY A 56 -90.65 50.49 -21.55
C GLY A 56 -89.69 51.66 -21.89
N GLU A 57 -89.46 52.54 -20.98
CA GLU A 57 -88.63 53.73 -21.20
C GLU A 57 -87.12 53.34 -21.34
N ALA A 58 -86.38 54.22 -22.01
CA ALA A 58 -84.95 54.11 -22.11
C ALA A 58 -84.27 54.01 -20.76
N PHE A 59 -83.33 53.08 -20.56
CA PHE A 59 -82.61 52.90 -19.30
C PHE A 59 -81.12 52.77 -19.50
N GLU A 60 -80.35 53.04 -18.51
CA GLU A 60 -78.90 52.79 -18.45
C GLU A 60 -78.63 51.78 -17.36
N ILE A 61 -77.63 50.84 -17.69
CA ILE A 61 -77.19 49.84 -16.76
C ILE A 61 -75.69 49.68 -16.84
N LYS A 62 -75.02 49.57 -15.68
CA LYS A 62 -73.57 49.30 -15.58
C LYS A 62 -73.34 47.84 -15.79
N LEU A 63 -72.64 47.48 -16.89
CA LEU A 63 -72.37 46.12 -17.26
C LEU A 63 -71.02 45.61 -16.74
N ALA A 64 -70.01 46.44 -16.74
CA ALA A 64 -68.68 46.12 -16.30
C ALA A 64 -67.95 47.34 -15.73
N GLN A 65 -66.84 47.08 -15.05
CA GLN A 65 -65.96 48.13 -14.61
C GLN A 65 -64.50 47.76 -14.84
N ARG A 66 -63.69 48.79 -14.93
CA ARG A 66 -62.22 48.59 -14.97
C ARG A 66 -61.75 48.25 -13.57
N GLU A 67 -60.92 47.21 -13.49
CA GLU A 67 -60.19 46.87 -12.28
C GLU A 67 -58.69 46.82 -12.64
N ASP A 68 -57.90 47.62 -11.91
CA ASP A 68 -56.43 47.53 -12.06
C ASP A 68 -55.90 46.25 -11.47
N ALA A 69 -54.77 45.81 -11.99
CA ALA A 69 -54.08 44.66 -11.44
C ALA A 69 -53.72 44.85 -9.97
N ARG A 70 -53.77 43.81 -9.23
CA ARG A 70 -53.28 43.76 -7.84
C ARG A 70 -52.16 42.77 -7.74
N PHE A 71 -51.14 43.06 -6.97
CA PHE A 71 -50.07 42.13 -6.71
C PHE A 71 -49.69 42.10 -5.24
N SER A 72 -49.15 40.96 -4.82
CA SER A 72 -48.56 40.78 -3.50
C SER A 72 -47.23 40.02 -3.64
N ILE A 73 -46.33 40.34 -2.73
CA ILE A 73 -45.01 39.67 -2.68
C ILE A 73 -45.08 38.57 -1.62
N GLU A 74 -44.63 37.42 -1.98
CA GLU A 74 -44.45 36.28 -1.10
C GLU A 74 -42.95 35.95 -1.03
N VAL A 75 -42.37 35.96 0.17
CA VAL A 75 -40.96 35.57 0.39
C VAL A 75 -40.96 34.27 1.15
N ALA A 76 -40.21 33.27 0.62
CA ALA A 76 -40.05 32.01 1.27
C ALA A 76 -39.54 32.17 2.72
N ARG A 77 -39.99 31.33 3.62
CA ARG A 77 -39.58 31.38 5.06
C ARG A 77 -38.10 31.18 5.23
N ASP A 78 -37.48 30.33 4.39
CA ASP A 78 -36.06 30.06 4.35
C ASP A 78 -35.22 31.12 3.61
N GLY A 79 -35.89 32.15 3.03
CA GLY A 79 -35.22 33.21 2.27
C GLY A 79 -34.63 32.76 0.93
N LEU A 80 -34.96 31.58 0.42
CA LEU A 80 -34.35 31.07 -0.82
C LEU A 80 -34.99 31.58 -2.10
N ALA A 81 -36.23 32.05 -2.03
CA ALA A 81 -36.94 32.58 -3.19
C ALA A 81 -37.97 33.66 -2.80
N ALA A 82 -38.35 34.49 -3.77
CA ALA A 82 -39.49 35.38 -3.65
C ALA A 82 -40.34 35.34 -4.91
N TRP A 83 -41.65 35.41 -4.72
CA TRP A 83 -42.65 35.36 -5.79
C TRP A 83 -43.49 36.61 -5.81
N VAL A 84 -43.98 36.95 -7.00
CA VAL A 84 -45.06 37.90 -7.23
C VAL A 84 -46.34 37.11 -7.52
N ASN A 85 -47.35 37.30 -6.66
CA ASN A 85 -48.72 36.84 -6.92
C ASN A 85 -49.46 37.99 -7.58
N LEU A 86 -49.72 37.89 -8.87
CA LEU A 86 -50.46 38.87 -9.67
C LEU A 86 -51.89 38.44 -9.86
N THR A 87 -52.85 39.29 -9.55
CA THR A 87 -54.21 39.25 -10.06
C THR A 87 -54.29 40.18 -11.27
N ALA A 88 -54.56 39.64 -12.43
CA ALA A 88 -54.50 40.37 -13.70
C ALA A 88 -55.52 41.51 -13.76
N ALA A 89 -55.14 42.60 -14.42
CA ALA A 89 -56.03 43.70 -14.67
C ALA A 89 -57.24 43.30 -15.53
N LYS A 90 -58.41 43.74 -15.10
CA LYS A 90 -59.62 43.55 -15.89
C LYS A 90 -60.04 44.88 -16.56
N GLY A 91 -59.34 45.16 -17.67
CA GLY A 91 -59.52 46.43 -18.39
C GLY A 91 -58.82 47.61 -17.79
N GLY A 92 -58.20 47.47 -16.62
CA GLY A 92 -57.45 48.49 -15.93
C GLY A 92 -55.94 48.45 -16.30
N LYS A 93 -55.13 49.12 -15.45
CA LYS A 93 -53.68 49.21 -15.64
C LYS A 93 -52.96 47.98 -15.06
N SER A 94 -51.95 47.50 -15.77
CA SER A 94 -50.98 46.54 -15.24
C SER A 94 -49.99 47.25 -14.32
N PRO A 95 -49.36 46.58 -13.35
CA PRO A 95 -48.34 47.20 -12.47
C PRO A 95 -47.11 47.56 -13.27
N GLU A 96 -46.46 48.66 -12.89
CA GLU A 96 -45.18 49.05 -13.45
C GLU A 96 -44.02 48.23 -12.80
N VAL A 97 -43.01 47.90 -13.59
CA VAL A 97 -41.85 47.12 -13.12
C VAL A 97 -41.20 47.79 -11.92
N ASP A 98 -41.00 49.09 -11.96
CA ASP A 98 -40.39 49.86 -10.90
C ASP A 98 -41.21 49.83 -9.59
N GLU A 99 -42.54 49.77 -9.69
CA GLU A 99 -43.44 49.65 -8.55
C GLU A 99 -43.26 48.28 -7.88
N VAL A 100 -43.25 47.20 -8.65
CA VAL A 100 -43.05 45.85 -8.15
C VAL A 100 -41.66 45.71 -7.52
N VAL A 101 -40.60 46.24 -8.14
CA VAL A 101 -39.23 46.23 -7.61
C VAL A 101 -39.15 47.02 -6.30
N LYS A 102 -39.84 48.17 -6.20
CA LYS A 102 -39.90 48.96 -4.98
C LYS A 102 -40.57 48.21 -3.84
N VAL A 103 -41.67 47.50 -4.12
CA VAL A 103 -42.35 46.66 -3.11
C VAL A 103 -41.53 45.46 -2.73
N LEU A 104 -40.81 44.81 -3.69
CA LEU A 104 -39.85 43.74 -3.41
C LEU A 104 -38.78 44.20 -2.41
N ARG A 105 -38.18 45.38 -2.66
CA ARG A 105 -37.17 45.95 -1.74
C ARG A 105 -37.76 46.30 -0.38
N ALA A 106 -39.01 46.82 -0.35
CA ALA A 106 -39.71 47.09 0.90
C ALA A 106 -40.05 45.82 1.69
N ALA A 107 -40.26 44.67 0.98
CA ALA A 107 -40.41 43.35 1.58
C ALA A 107 -39.07 42.71 2.02
N GLY A 108 -37.94 43.44 1.87
CA GLY A 108 -36.60 42.98 2.26
C GLY A 108 -35.87 42.18 1.19
N VAL A 109 -36.38 42.07 -0.04
CA VAL A 109 -35.72 41.39 -1.13
C VAL A 109 -34.74 42.33 -1.81
N VAL A 110 -33.42 42.07 -1.59
CA VAL A 110 -32.34 42.94 -2.09
C VAL A 110 -31.33 42.19 -2.99
N PHE A 111 -31.38 40.86 -2.99
CA PHE A 111 -30.45 40.01 -3.74
C PHE A 111 -31.20 39.09 -4.70
N GLY A 112 -30.56 38.77 -5.85
CA GLY A 112 -31.04 37.77 -6.80
C GLY A 112 -32.35 38.13 -7.53
N ILE A 113 -32.73 39.42 -7.61
CA ILE A 113 -33.94 39.86 -8.32
C ILE A 113 -33.73 39.68 -9.82
N ASP A 114 -34.58 38.88 -10.42
CA ASP A 114 -34.64 38.65 -11.87
C ASP A 114 -35.59 39.69 -12.52
N GLN A 115 -35.00 40.69 -13.15
CA GLN A 115 -35.75 41.73 -13.83
C GLN A 115 -36.61 41.22 -15.00
N ALA A 116 -36.14 40.16 -15.70
CA ALA A 116 -36.91 39.57 -16.79
C ALA A 116 -38.18 38.87 -16.25
N ALA A 117 -38.04 38.15 -15.14
CA ALA A 117 -39.20 37.54 -14.46
C ALA A 117 -40.19 38.59 -13.93
N VAL A 118 -39.70 39.71 -13.36
CA VAL A 118 -40.56 40.81 -12.95
C VAL A 118 -41.29 41.43 -14.16
N GLN A 119 -40.59 41.67 -15.27
CA GLN A 119 -41.23 42.19 -16.49
C GLN A 119 -42.28 41.21 -17.01
N GLN A 120 -41.99 39.89 -17.03
CA GLN A 120 -42.93 38.86 -17.42
C GLN A 120 -44.19 38.84 -16.52
N ALA A 121 -44.01 38.97 -15.21
CA ALA A 121 -45.10 39.06 -14.24
C ALA A 121 -45.97 40.28 -14.54
N CYS A 122 -45.38 41.48 -14.75
CA CYS A 122 -46.11 42.71 -15.04
C CYS A 122 -46.85 42.67 -16.39
N ALA A 123 -46.34 41.92 -17.37
CA ALA A 123 -46.96 41.76 -18.67
C ALA A 123 -48.07 40.67 -18.72
N ALA A 124 -48.26 39.92 -17.63
CA ALA A 124 -49.22 38.84 -17.59
C ALA A 124 -50.65 39.36 -17.70
N THR A 125 -51.44 38.74 -18.57
CA THR A 125 -52.86 39.09 -18.84
C THR A 125 -53.84 38.17 -18.11
N VAL A 126 -53.32 37.22 -17.35
CA VAL A 126 -54.03 36.26 -16.50
C VAL A 126 -53.37 36.23 -15.14
N ASP A 127 -54.08 35.77 -14.14
CA ASP A 127 -53.50 35.62 -12.80
C ASP A 127 -52.24 34.75 -12.88
N ALA A 128 -51.16 35.21 -12.23
CA ALA A 128 -49.87 34.62 -12.32
C ALA A 128 -49.16 34.55 -10.96
N HIS A 129 -48.44 33.45 -10.76
CA HIS A 129 -47.53 33.26 -9.64
C HIS A 129 -46.12 33.06 -10.22
N VAL A 130 -45.29 34.09 -10.13
CA VAL A 130 -43.97 34.10 -10.81
C VAL A 130 -42.87 34.27 -9.78
N GLN A 131 -41.86 33.40 -9.82
CA GLN A 131 -40.66 33.59 -9.02
C GLN A 131 -39.84 34.77 -9.59
N VAL A 132 -39.58 35.76 -8.79
CA VAL A 132 -38.90 37.01 -9.19
C VAL A 132 -37.57 37.25 -8.51
N ALA A 133 -37.24 36.43 -7.53
CA ALA A 133 -35.90 36.42 -6.93
C ALA A 133 -35.53 35.03 -6.47
N ALA A 134 -34.23 34.73 -6.59
CA ALA A 134 -33.62 33.47 -6.15
C ALA A 134 -32.34 33.74 -5.35
N ALA A 135 -32.16 32.98 -4.28
CA ALA A 135 -30.92 32.95 -3.52
C ALA A 135 -29.80 32.31 -4.32
N ASN A 136 -28.54 32.64 -3.96
CA ASN A 136 -27.39 31.81 -4.31
C ASN A 136 -27.22 30.78 -3.17
N PRO A 137 -27.44 29.48 -3.40
CA PRO A 137 -27.31 28.49 -2.35
C PRO A 137 -25.88 28.38 -1.84
N ALA A 138 -25.70 28.02 -0.56
CA ALA A 138 -24.41 27.64 -0.05
C ALA A 138 -23.98 26.27 -0.63
N VAL A 139 -22.69 26.11 -0.89
CA VAL A 139 -22.09 24.84 -1.30
C VAL A 139 -21.36 24.26 -0.09
N ASP A 140 -21.81 23.11 0.40
CA ASP A 140 -21.20 22.44 1.54
C ASP A 140 -19.74 22.05 1.23
N GLY A 141 -18.92 21.97 2.26
CA GLY A 141 -17.53 21.56 2.16
C GLY A 141 -17.41 20.07 1.85
N GLU A 142 -16.31 19.71 1.21
CA GLU A 142 -15.95 18.32 0.98
C GLU A 142 -15.28 17.75 2.23
N ASP A 143 -15.59 16.49 2.56
CA ASP A 143 -14.98 15.75 3.64
C ASP A 143 -13.52 15.42 3.33
N THR A 144 -12.75 15.05 4.36
CA THR A 144 -11.39 14.53 4.20
C THR A 144 -11.37 13.38 3.21
N GLN A 145 -10.42 13.40 2.28
CA GLN A 145 -10.18 12.34 1.30
C GLN A 145 -8.81 11.72 1.52
N PHE A 146 -8.74 10.37 1.44
CA PHE A 146 -7.50 9.62 1.53
C PHE A 146 -7.18 9.04 0.16
N GLU A 147 -6.00 9.39 -0.38
CA GLU A 147 -5.50 8.93 -1.67
C GLU A 147 -4.37 7.93 -1.43
N LEU A 148 -4.59 6.66 -1.78
CA LEU A 148 -3.57 5.61 -1.68
C LEU A 148 -2.56 5.79 -2.83
N LEU A 149 -1.26 5.87 -2.50
CA LEU A 149 -0.16 6.08 -3.46
C LEU A 149 0.58 4.79 -3.81
N VAL A 150 0.22 3.67 -3.18
CA VAL A 150 0.82 2.35 -3.39
C VAL A 150 -0.24 1.35 -3.84
N SER A 151 0.20 0.29 -4.53
CA SER A 151 -0.72 -0.75 -4.99
C SER A 151 -1.21 -1.60 -3.81
N ASP A 152 -2.53 -1.71 -3.64
CA ASP A 152 -3.20 -2.61 -2.68
C ASP A 152 -3.73 -3.87 -3.39
N THR A 153 -3.05 -4.37 -4.40
CA THR A 153 -3.51 -5.56 -5.13
C THR A 153 -3.29 -6.82 -4.32
N ARG A 154 -4.29 -7.20 -3.53
CA ARG A 154 -4.38 -8.52 -2.88
C ARG A 154 -4.74 -9.64 -3.86
N VAL A 155 -5.14 -9.31 -5.08
CA VAL A 155 -5.48 -10.28 -6.11
C VAL A 155 -4.21 -10.66 -6.86
N ARG A 156 -3.65 -11.81 -6.50
CA ARG A 156 -2.52 -12.42 -7.20
C ARG A 156 -3.05 -13.24 -8.37
N ALA A 157 -2.50 -13.04 -9.56
CA ALA A 157 -2.84 -13.79 -10.76
C ALA A 157 -1.61 -14.54 -11.28
N PRO A 158 -1.76 -15.76 -11.82
CA PRO A 158 -0.65 -16.51 -12.39
C PRO A 158 0.04 -15.71 -13.48
N LYS A 159 1.39 -15.72 -13.48
CA LYS A 159 2.19 -15.11 -14.55
C LYS A 159 2.18 -16.01 -15.77
N VAL A 160 2.06 -15.40 -16.94
CA VAL A 160 2.23 -16.08 -18.24
C VAL A 160 3.68 -15.90 -18.66
N ASP A 161 4.40 -16.98 -18.97
CA ASP A 161 5.76 -16.92 -19.45
C ASP A 161 5.86 -16.37 -20.89
N GLU A 162 7.08 -16.12 -21.37
CA GLU A 162 7.35 -15.63 -22.73
C GLU A 162 6.87 -16.61 -23.83
N ARG A 163 6.56 -17.86 -23.49
CA ARG A 163 6.06 -18.91 -24.37
C ARG A 163 4.53 -19.08 -24.32
N GLY A 164 3.84 -18.25 -23.50
CA GLY A 164 2.40 -18.29 -23.33
C GLY A 164 1.90 -19.40 -22.39
N LEU A 165 2.80 -20.07 -21.63
CA LEU A 165 2.43 -21.05 -20.62
C LEU A 165 2.14 -20.36 -19.29
N ILE A 166 1.11 -20.81 -18.60
CA ILE A 166 0.71 -20.31 -17.28
C ILE A 166 1.44 -21.13 -16.21
N ASP A 167 2.28 -20.47 -15.41
CA ASP A 167 2.86 -21.07 -14.22
C ASP A 167 1.97 -20.81 -13.00
N TYR A 168 1.27 -21.82 -12.54
CA TYR A 168 0.40 -21.75 -11.38
C TYR A 168 1.14 -21.67 -10.04
N HIS A 169 2.47 -21.86 -10.01
CA HIS A 169 3.27 -21.65 -8.82
C HIS A 169 3.62 -20.16 -8.65
N GLU A 170 3.69 -19.41 -9.74
CA GLU A 170 4.01 -17.98 -9.75
C GLU A 170 2.73 -17.13 -9.82
N LEU A 171 2.20 -16.74 -8.66
CA LEU A 171 1.01 -15.88 -8.55
C LEU A 171 1.34 -14.37 -8.55
N GLY A 172 2.57 -13.99 -8.88
CA GLY A 172 3.06 -12.61 -8.84
C GLY A 172 3.62 -12.20 -7.48
N ASP A 173 4.33 -11.07 -7.48
CA ASP A 173 5.01 -10.58 -6.29
C ASP A 173 4.00 -10.03 -5.27
N ILE A 174 4.31 -10.18 -3.99
CA ILE A 174 3.57 -9.51 -2.92
C ILE A 174 3.95 -8.03 -2.97
N PRO A 175 2.96 -7.11 -3.01
CA PRO A 175 3.27 -5.69 -2.98
C PRO A 175 4.11 -5.34 -1.76
N THR A 176 5.30 -4.81 -1.98
CA THR A 176 6.20 -4.37 -0.92
C THR A 176 6.59 -2.92 -1.15
N VAL A 177 6.81 -2.20 -0.05
CA VAL A 177 7.28 -0.82 -0.05
C VAL A 177 8.67 -0.73 0.55
N LYS A 178 9.40 0.33 0.20
CA LYS A 178 10.73 0.62 0.74
C LYS A 178 10.63 1.73 1.79
N ALA A 179 11.55 1.77 2.73
CA ALA A 179 11.67 2.87 3.67
C ALA A 179 11.75 4.22 2.94
N GLY A 180 11.02 5.23 3.42
CA GLY A 180 10.90 6.55 2.82
C GLY A 180 9.90 6.64 1.65
N GLN A 181 9.26 5.55 1.24
CA GLN A 181 8.29 5.57 0.15
C GLN A 181 6.97 6.20 0.60
N PRO A 182 6.38 7.13 -0.18
CA PRO A 182 5.05 7.67 0.07
C PRO A 182 3.98 6.59 -0.04
N LEU A 183 3.09 6.52 0.96
CA LEU A 183 2.06 5.49 1.06
C LEU A 183 0.66 6.04 0.80
N MET A 184 0.31 7.12 1.47
CA MET A 184 -1.02 7.71 1.41
C MET A 184 -0.96 9.22 1.60
N ARG A 185 -1.78 9.93 0.85
CA ARG A 185 -1.98 11.38 0.98
C ARG A 185 -3.36 11.67 1.52
N ARG A 186 -3.43 12.48 2.56
CA ARG A 186 -4.66 13.04 3.10
C ARG A 186 -4.92 14.39 2.44
N ARG A 187 -6.11 14.59 1.92
CA ARG A 187 -6.61 15.90 1.49
C ARG A 187 -7.51 16.44 2.59
N PRO A 188 -7.15 17.55 3.24
CA PRO A 188 -7.96 18.14 4.30
C PRO A 188 -9.37 18.52 3.80
N PRO A 189 -10.35 18.56 4.69
CA PRO A 189 -11.70 18.98 4.34
C PRO A 189 -11.73 20.45 3.92
N THR A 190 -12.73 20.83 3.13
CA THR A 190 -12.92 22.22 2.73
C THR A 190 -14.01 22.90 3.59
N PRO A 191 -13.91 24.22 3.83
CA PRO A 191 -14.89 24.94 4.64
C PRO A 191 -16.24 25.15 3.92
N GLY A 192 -16.32 24.80 2.62
CA GLY A 192 -17.45 25.13 1.76
C GLY A 192 -17.50 26.59 1.34
N THR A 193 -18.47 26.94 0.49
CA THR A 193 -18.65 28.30 -0.02
C THR A 193 -19.98 28.88 0.51
N PRO A 194 -19.95 30.02 1.18
CA PRO A 194 -21.18 30.63 1.68
C PRO A 194 -22.08 31.08 0.53
N GLY A 195 -23.37 30.85 0.69
CA GLY A 195 -24.42 31.38 -0.18
C GLY A 195 -24.92 32.75 0.27
N THR A 196 -25.94 33.27 -0.42
CA THR A 196 -26.63 34.53 -0.05
C THR A 196 -28.13 34.37 -0.28
N ASP A 197 -28.95 34.64 0.71
CA ASP A 197 -30.40 34.59 0.60
C ASP A 197 -30.93 35.82 -0.17
N VAL A 198 -32.22 35.82 -0.50
CA VAL A 198 -32.85 36.96 -1.21
C VAL A 198 -32.87 38.26 -0.40
N ARG A 199 -32.61 38.19 0.91
CA ARG A 199 -32.51 39.35 1.81
C ARG A 199 -31.08 39.87 1.94
N GLY A 200 -30.10 39.22 1.26
CA GLY A 200 -28.69 39.58 1.35
C GLY A 200 -27.97 39.00 2.57
N VAL A 201 -28.60 38.10 3.30
CA VAL A 201 -27.99 37.46 4.47
C VAL A 201 -27.16 36.26 4.01
N PRO A 202 -25.89 36.08 4.48
CA PRO A 202 -25.05 34.94 4.09
C PRO A 202 -25.61 33.62 4.66
N ILE A 203 -25.77 32.62 3.78
CA ILE A 203 -26.13 31.25 4.13
C ILE A 203 -24.83 30.51 4.43
N ARG A 204 -24.68 30.00 5.65
CA ARG A 204 -23.46 29.27 6.07
C ARG A 204 -23.49 27.85 5.48
N PRO A 205 -22.41 27.41 4.80
CA PRO A 205 -22.27 26.05 4.39
C PRO A 205 -21.97 25.16 5.60
N LYS A 206 -22.18 23.87 5.49
CA LYS A 206 -21.63 22.88 6.42
C LYS A 206 -20.17 22.64 6.05
N PRO A 207 -19.22 22.78 6.99
CA PRO A 207 -17.84 22.41 6.72
C PRO A 207 -17.75 20.90 6.52
N GLY A 208 -16.82 20.45 5.67
CA GLY A 208 -16.50 19.03 5.51
C GLY A 208 -15.96 18.43 6.82
N LEU A 209 -16.18 17.13 7.00
CA LEU A 209 -15.73 16.39 8.17
C LEU A 209 -14.21 16.23 8.13
N ASP A 210 -13.54 16.57 9.22
CA ASP A 210 -12.10 16.38 9.37
C ASP A 210 -11.80 15.02 10.01
N GLU A 211 -11.29 14.08 9.21
CA GLU A 211 -10.83 12.76 9.68
C GLU A 211 -9.29 12.72 9.66
N PRO A 212 -8.63 12.47 10.81
CA PRO A 212 -7.18 12.29 10.89
C PRO A 212 -6.78 10.91 10.38
N PHE A 213 -5.46 10.69 10.20
CA PHE A 213 -4.93 9.34 10.00
C PHE A 213 -5.16 8.45 11.22
N ASP A 214 -5.35 7.15 10.97
CA ASP A 214 -5.47 6.13 12.02
C ASP A 214 -4.22 6.06 12.89
N THR A 215 -4.41 5.87 14.20
CA THR A 215 -3.33 5.67 15.18
C THR A 215 -3.56 4.36 15.95
N PRO A 216 -2.50 3.67 16.42
CA PRO A 216 -1.07 4.04 16.35
C PRO A 216 -0.45 3.84 14.96
N PHE A 217 0.60 4.60 14.63
CA PHE A 217 1.39 4.39 13.43
C PHE A 217 2.26 3.14 13.59
N VAL A 218 2.12 2.16 12.68
CA VAL A 218 2.89 0.91 12.69
C VAL A 218 3.69 0.84 11.38
N GLY A 219 5.02 0.91 11.47
CA GLY A 219 5.92 0.90 10.33
C GLY A 219 5.78 2.11 9.39
N VAL A 220 5.15 3.20 9.87
CA VAL A 220 4.88 4.40 9.09
C VAL A 220 5.10 5.66 9.92
N ALA A 221 5.35 6.79 9.27
CA ALA A 221 5.44 8.11 9.90
C ALA A 221 4.87 9.19 8.98
N LEU A 222 4.49 10.31 9.56
CA LEU A 222 4.18 11.51 8.81
C LEU A 222 5.47 12.17 8.32
N LEU A 223 5.42 12.77 7.14
CA LEU A 223 6.54 13.58 6.66
C LEU A 223 6.62 14.88 7.48
N ASP A 224 7.77 15.20 8.06
CA ASP A 224 7.97 16.38 8.90
C ASP A 224 7.57 17.70 8.21
N SER A 225 7.74 17.78 6.90
CA SER A 225 7.38 18.96 6.09
C SER A 225 5.93 18.97 5.61
N ASP A 226 5.20 17.85 5.68
CA ASP A 226 3.82 17.72 5.22
C ASP A 226 3.07 16.67 6.07
N ALA A 227 2.34 17.14 7.09
CA ALA A 227 1.54 16.29 7.97
C ALA A 227 0.38 15.55 7.27
N ASN A 228 0.15 15.82 5.98
CA ASN A 228 -0.84 15.12 5.18
C ASN A 228 -0.24 14.01 4.29
N LEU A 229 1.05 13.71 4.45
CA LEU A 229 1.72 12.64 3.71
C LEU A 229 2.26 11.58 4.66
N LEU A 230 1.78 10.34 4.49
CA LEU A 230 2.23 9.18 5.23
C LEU A 230 3.33 8.46 4.46
N LEU A 231 4.47 8.19 5.13
CA LEU A 231 5.63 7.50 4.57
C LEU A 231 5.86 6.17 5.27
N ALA A 232 6.44 5.20 4.56
CA ALA A 232 6.97 3.98 5.16
C ALA A 232 8.24 4.28 5.97
N LEU A 233 8.32 3.82 7.21
CA LEU A 233 9.55 3.82 8.02
C LEU A 233 10.45 2.64 7.65
N ASP A 234 9.83 1.47 7.45
CA ASP A 234 10.51 0.22 7.15
C ASP A 234 10.09 -0.31 5.79
N ALA A 235 10.89 -1.24 5.25
CA ALA A 235 10.48 -2.02 4.10
C ALA A 235 9.54 -3.14 4.55
N GLY A 236 8.45 -3.38 3.81
CA GLY A 236 7.48 -4.41 4.18
C GLY A 236 6.23 -4.39 3.32
N GLN A 237 5.21 -5.10 3.74
CA GLN A 237 3.91 -5.15 3.08
C GLN A 237 3.03 -3.99 3.55
N PRO A 238 2.53 -3.14 2.65
CA PRO A 238 1.54 -2.13 3.01
C PRO A 238 0.19 -2.80 3.25
N VAL A 239 -0.42 -2.52 4.39
CA VAL A 239 -1.76 -2.98 4.78
C VAL A 239 -2.65 -1.75 4.91
N HIS A 240 -3.63 -1.63 4.02
CA HIS A 240 -4.56 -0.51 4.00
C HIS A 240 -5.58 -0.64 5.14
N THR A 241 -5.80 0.46 5.85
CA THR A 241 -6.84 0.62 6.86
C THR A 241 -7.87 1.67 6.40
N ARG A 242 -8.88 1.97 7.20
CA ARG A 242 -9.91 2.94 6.81
C ARG A 242 -9.34 4.32 6.50
N CYS A 243 -8.48 4.84 7.36
CA CYS A 243 -7.93 6.19 7.27
C CYS A 243 -6.39 6.19 7.30
N GLY A 244 -5.73 5.12 6.81
CA GLY A 244 -4.27 5.02 6.87
C GLY A 244 -3.71 3.79 6.17
N VAL A 245 -2.42 3.61 6.34
CA VAL A 245 -1.67 2.43 5.89
C VAL A 245 -0.73 2.05 7.02
N HIS A 246 -0.63 0.76 7.34
CA HIS A 246 0.41 0.18 8.17
C HIS A 246 1.42 -0.53 7.27
N VAL A 247 2.68 -0.62 7.70
CA VAL A 247 3.69 -1.43 7.02
C VAL A 247 4.11 -2.56 7.94
N GLU A 248 3.85 -3.79 7.50
CA GLU A 248 4.23 -4.99 8.21
C GLU A 248 5.50 -5.57 7.59
N ASN A 249 6.56 -5.71 8.38
CA ASN A 249 7.81 -6.34 7.96
C ASN A 249 7.79 -7.87 8.14
N VAL A 250 6.70 -8.44 8.65
CA VAL A 250 6.47 -9.87 8.81
C VAL A 250 5.23 -10.29 8.04
N LEU A 251 5.43 -11.16 7.05
CA LEU A 251 4.35 -11.79 6.30
C LEU A 251 3.90 -13.06 7.01
N GLN A 252 2.67 -13.06 7.52
CA GLN A 252 2.09 -14.24 8.18
C GLN A 252 1.19 -15.04 7.22
N LEU A 253 1.50 -16.34 7.07
CA LEU A 253 0.78 -17.26 6.22
C LEU A 253 0.32 -18.49 7.03
N LYS A 254 -0.85 -19.04 6.72
CA LYS A 254 -1.32 -20.27 7.32
C LYS A 254 -0.58 -21.50 6.79
N ALA A 255 -0.31 -21.53 5.49
CA ALA A 255 0.43 -22.57 4.80
C ALA A 255 0.91 -22.03 3.45
N VAL A 256 1.92 -22.65 2.84
CA VAL A 256 2.37 -22.34 1.48
C VAL A 256 2.06 -23.52 0.58
N ASN A 257 1.18 -23.30 -0.38
CA ASN A 257 0.65 -24.33 -1.30
C ASN A 257 0.27 -23.70 -2.65
N MET A 258 -0.34 -24.46 -3.54
CA MET A 258 -0.78 -23.98 -4.86
C MET A 258 -1.76 -22.79 -4.79
N ALA A 259 -2.50 -22.62 -3.71
CA ALA A 259 -3.41 -21.48 -3.56
C ALA A 259 -2.68 -20.20 -3.14
N THR A 260 -1.58 -20.31 -2.42
CA THR A 260 -0.73 -19.18 -2.03
C THR A 260 0.37 -18.89 -3.06
N GLY A 261 0.76 -19.88 -3.88
CA GLY A 261 1.87 -19.82 -4.82
C GLY A 261 3.23 -19.66 -4.14
N ASN A 262 4.26 -19.44 -4.92
CA ASN A 262 5.58 -19.08 -4.44
C ASN A 262 5.57 -17.73 -3.72
N ILE A 263 6.45 -17.59 -2.76
CA ILE A 263 6.51 -16.40 -1.89
C ILE A 263 7.86 -15.72 -2.10
N HIS A 264 7.81 -14.46 -2.55
CA HIS A 264 8.95 -13.54 -2.57
C HIS A 264 8.60 -12.34 -1.68
N PHE A 265 9.35 -12.14 -0.62
CA PHE A 265 9.02 -11.11 0.36
C PHE A 265 10.25 -10.36 0.89
N VAL A 266 10.14 -9.03 0.96
CA VAL A 266 11.16 -8.18 1.59
C VAL A 266 10.79 -8.02 3.06
N GLY A 267 11.40 -8.83 3.93
CA GLY A 267 11.13 -8.93 5.36
C GLY A 267 11.14 -10.38 5.81
N THR A 268 10.52 -10.66 6.95
CA THR A 268 10.40 -11.98 7.56
C THR A 268 9.12 -12.68 7.10
N VAL A 269 9.21 -13.98 6.82
CA VAL A 269 8.05 -14.82 6.46
C VAL A 269 7.77 -15.82 7.58
N GLU A 270 6.58 -15.76 8.17
CA GLU A 270 6.10 -16.70 9.18
C GLU A 270 4.99 -17.59 8.60
N VAL A 271 5.22 -18.90 8.53
CA VAL A 271 4.25 -19.90 8.09
C VAL A 271 3.83 -20.75 9.29
N THR A 272 2.55 -20.67 9.70
CA THR A 272 2.04 -21.40 10.88
C THR A 272 1.75 -22.88 10.62
N GLY A 273 1.64 -23.30 9.37
CA GLY A 273 1.48 -24.69 8.95
C GLY A 273 2.62 -25.16 8.06
N ASP A 274 2.29 -26.00 7.07
CA ASP A 274 3.25 -26.68 6.23
C ASP A 274 3.58 -25.91 4.94
N VAL A 275 4.76 -26.21 4.38
CA VAL A 275 5.16 -25.83 3.02
C VAL A 275 5.04 -27.07 2.14
N SER A 276 4.13 -27.01 1.17
CA SER A 276 3.76 -28.12 0.29
C SER A 276 4.81 -28.37 -0.82
N PRO A 277 4.80 -29.56 -1.42
CA PRO A 277 5.74 -29.90 -2.49
C PRO A 277 5.71 -28.92 -3.67
N GLY A 278 6.91 -28.64 -4.19
CA GLY A 278 7.11 -27.74 -5.35
C GLY A 278 7.07 -26.25 -5.03
N MET A 279 6.81 -25.86 -3.77
CA MET A 279 6.74 -24.46 -3.39
C MET A 279 8.11 -23.86 -3.10
N LYS A 280 8.23 -22.54 -3.36
CA LYS A 280 9.43 -21.76 -3.10
C LYS A 280 9.11 -20.58 -2.19
N ILE A 281 9.96 -20.34 -1.18
CA ILE A 281 9.89 -19.16 -0.31
C ILE A 281 11.24 -18.46 -0.35
N GLU A 282 11.24 -17.20 -0.76
CA GLU A 282 12.39 -16.30 -0.70
C GLU A 282 12.06 -15.12 0.21
N ALA A 283 12.88 -14.90 1.23
CA ALA A 283 12.74 -13.80 2.17
C ALA A 283 14.07 -13.06 2.32
N SER A 284 14.05 -11.73 2.35
CA SER A 284 15.27 -10.97 2.66
C SER A 284 15.63 -11.02 4.16
N GLY A 285 14.67 -11.27 5.04
CA GLY A 285 14.82 -11.52 6.47
C GLY A 285 14.79 -13.01 6.81
N ASP A 286 14.15 -13.33 7.94
CA ASP A 286 14.05 -14.70 8.44
C ASP A 286 12.88 -15.48 7.81
N ILE A 287 12.99 -16.81 7.80
CA ILE A 287 11.88 -17.71 7.46
C ILE A 287 11.58 -18.58 8.69
N ILE A 288 10.35 -18.50 9.19
CA ILE A 288 9.88 -19.28 10.34
C ILE A 288 8.73 -20.18 9.89
N VAL A 289 8.95 -21.50 9.88
CA VAL A 289 7.92 -22.49 9.55
C VAL A 289 7.61 -23.31 10.79
N LYS A 290 6.36 -23.24 11.28
CA LYS A 290 5.93 -24.04 12.46
C LYS A 290 5.56 -25.47 12.10
N GLY A 291 5.24 -25.74 10.83
CA GLY A 291 4.94 -27.05 10.28
C GLY A 291 6.16 -27.73 9.64
N MET A 292 5.88 -28.59 8.66
CA MET A 292 6.86 -29.34 7.88
C MET A 292 7.17 -28.65 6.54
N VAL A 293 8.38 -28.94 6.02
CA VAL A 293 8.81 -28.54 4.69
C VAL A 293 8.99 -29.80 3.87
N ASP A 294 8.13 -29.99 2.87
CA ASP A 294 8.08 -31.19 2.03
C ASP A 294 8.41 -30.83 0.59
N ASN A 295 9.50 -31.40 0.04
CA ASN A 295 9.96 -31.19 -1.34
C ASN A 295 9.85 -29.73 -1.79
N ALA A 296 10.36 -28.80 -0.98
CA ALA A 296 10.23 -27.36 -1.19
C ALA A 296 11.59 -26.66 -1.09
N HIS A 297 11.63 -25.40 -1.56
CA HIS A 297 12.84 -24.59 -1.57
C HIS A 297 12.66 -23.36 -0.68
N LEU A 298 13.54 -23.19 0.33
CA LEU A 298 13.55 -22.04 1.23
C LEU A 298 14.87 -21.27 1.09
N GLU A 299 14.81 -19.96 0.88
CA GLU A 299 15.99 -19.10 0.79
C GLU A 299 15.77 -17.84 1.66
N ALA A 300 16.60 -17.69 2.71
CA ALA A 300 16.53 -16.58 3.65
C ALA A 300 17.81 -15.76 3.65
N GLY A 301 17.67 -14.43 3.58
CA GLY A 301 18.75 -13.49 3.84
C GLY A 301 19.14 -13.43 5.33
N GLY A 302 18.26 -13.87 6.23
CA GLY A 302 18.47 -14.08 7.66
C GLY A 302 18.67 -15.54 8.02
N SER A 303 17.95 -15.97 9.06
CA SER A 303 17.93 -17.34 9.58
C SER A 303 16.69 -18.11 9.13
N VAL A 304 16.77 -19.45 9.12
CA VAL A 304 15.60 -20.31 8.89
C VAL A 304 15.33 -21.15 10.14
N GLN A 305 14.09 -21.09 10.61
CA GLN A 305 13.62 -21.93 11.71
C GLN A 305 12.45 -22.80 11.25
N VAL A 306 12.60 -24.13 11.36
CA VAL A 306 11.54 -25.09 11.05
C VAL A 306 11.24 -25.92 12.28
N SER A 307 10.08 -25.68 12.92
CA SER A 307 9.67 -26.43 14.13
C SER A 307 9.24 -27.88 13.82
N GLY A 308 8.94 -28.17 12.56
CA GLY A 308 8.72 -29.51 12.04
C GLY A 308 9.98 -30.12 11.42
N GLY A 309 9.80 -31.00 10.44
CA GLY A 309 10.89 -31.63 9.67
C GLY A 309 11.09 -30.98 8.31
N VAL A 310 12.29 -31.19 7.76
CA VAL A 310 12.62 -30.89 6.37
C VAL A 310 12.84 -32.22 5.66
N ILE A 311 11.99 -32.54 4.68
CA ILE A 311 11.92 -33.86 4.08
C ILE A 311 11.87 -33.82 2.54
N ALA A 312 12.02 -34.98 1.91
CA ALA A 312 11.68 -35.27 0.52
C ALA A 312 12.42 -34.38 -0.51
N HIS A 313 13.75 -34.30 -0.42
CA HIS A 313 14.60 -33.49 -1.30
C HIS A 313 14.39 -31.97 -1.22
N SER A 314 13.91 -31.50 -0.08
CA SER A 314 13.84 -30.06 0.19
C SER A 314 15.23 -29.42 0.22
N ALA A 315 15.31 -28.17 -0.24
CA ALA A 315 16.53 -27.37 -0.19
C ALA A 315 16.31 -26.13 0.69
N VAL A 316 17.12 -25.98 1.72
CA VAL A 316 17.05 -24.85 2.65
C VAL A 316 18.38 -24.10 2.64
N ARG A 317 18.35 -22.81 2.37
CA ARG A 317 19.51 -21.93 2.41
C ARG A 317 19.25 -20.74 3.33
N ALA A 318 20.19 -20.44 4.21
CA ALA A 318 20.17 -19.27 5.08
C ALA A 318 21.53 -18.58 5.07
N THR A 319 21.53 -17.24 5.09
CA THR A 319 22.78 -16.48 5.24
C THR A 319 23.36 -16.62 6.64
N HIS A 320 22.50 -16.77 7.67
CA HIS A 320 22.92 -16.95 9.06
C HIS A 320 22.78 -18.42 9.51
N SER A 321 21.82 -18.75 10.31
CA SER A 321 21.66 -20.06 10.91
C SER A 321 20.41 -20.78 10.47
N VAL A 322 20.46 -22.12 10.52
CA VAL A 322 19.29 -22.98 10.29
C VAL A 322 19.03 -23.82 11.54
N SER A 323 17.80 -23.74 12.06
CA SER A 323 17.34 -24.59 13.17
C SER A 323 16.15 -25.41 12.69
N VAL A 324 16.27 -26.74 12.82
CA VAL A 324 15.21 -27.68 12.38
C VAL A 324 15.04 -28.79 13.39
N ARG A 325 13.85 -29.36 13.48
CA ARG A 325 13.60 -30.48 14.36
C ARG A 325 14.22 -31.79 13.89
N PHE A 326 14.07 -32.11 12.61
CA PHE A 326 14.74 -33.24 11.96
C PHE A 326 14.86 -33.01 10.46
N VAL A 327 15.82 -33.72 9.83
CA VAL A 327 16.10 -33.61 8.39
C VAL A 327 16.16 -35.01 7.79
N GLU A 328 15.48 -35.20 6.66
CA GLU A 328 15.50 -36.46 5.94
C GLU A 328 15.56 -36.24 4.41
N ASN A 329 16.50 -36.87 3.74
CA ASN A 329 16.71 -36.82 2.28
C ASN A 329 16.66 -35.35 1.74
N SER A 330 17.37 -34.43 2.39
CA SER A 330 17.28 -33.00 2.07
C SER A 330 18.64 -32.31 2.16
N ALA A 331 18.75 -31.12 1.58
CA ALA A 331 19.96 -30.31 1.59
C ALA A 331 19.76 -29.03 2.42
N ILE A 332 20.65 -28.77 3.37
CA ILE A 332 20.64 -27.54 4.19
C ILE A 332 21.97 -26.82 4.11
N GLN A 333 21.94 -25.54 3.80
CA GLN A 333 23.12 -24.67 3.79
C GLN A 333 22.90 -23.48 4.72
N ALA A 334 23.86 -23.25 5.62
CA ALA A 334 23.84 -22.11 6.54
C ALA A 334 25.18 -21.36 6.51
N GLY A 335 25.12 -20.04 6.52
CA GLY A 335 26.32 -19.20 6.58
C GLY A 335 27.01 -19.22 7.94
N THR A 336 26.33 -19.65 9.01
CA THR A 336 26.94 -19.76 10.35
C THR A 336 26.84 -21.18 10.91
N ALA A 337 25.65 -21.61 11.32
CA ALA A 337 25.46 -22.85 12.04
C ALA A 337 24.16 -23.57 11.64
N ILE A 338 24.19 -24.90 11.73
CA ILE A 338 23.01 -25.75 11.60
C ILE A 338 22.76 -26.45 12.95
N ALA A 339 21.55 -26.30 13.48
CA ALA A 339 21.09 -27.01 14.66
C ALA A 339 19.93 -27.94 14.28
N VAL A 340 20.11 -29.24 14.51
CA VAL A 340 19.08 -30.27 14.31
C VAL A 340 18.71 -30.84 15.68
N GLU A 341 17.45 -30.68 16.11
CA GLU A 341 17.03 -31.09 17.44
C GLU A 341 17.09 -32.61 17.66
N ASN A 342 16.69 -33.39 16.68
CA ASN A 342 16.56 -34.83 16.81
C ASN A 342 17.57 -35.58 15.94
N MET A 343 17.32 -35.68 14.64
CA MET A 343 18.15 -36.52 13.74
C MET A 343 18.26 -35.91 12.35
N SER A 344 19.37 -36.22 11.71
CA SER A 344 19.58 -36.02 10.27
C SER A 344 19.82 -37.37 9.60
N ALA A 345 19.04 -37.68 8.57
CA ALA A 345 19.17 -38.92 7.80
C ALA A 345 19.30 -38.62 6.30
N HIS A 346 20.32 -39.25 5.66
CA HIS A 346 20.58 -39.20 4.20
C HIS A 346 20.54 -37.78 3.61
N SER A 347 21.05 -36.80 4.37
CA SER A 347 20.92 -35.40 4.06
C SER A 347 22.28 -34.72 3.94
N ASP A 348 22.35 -33.67 3.14
CA ASP A 348 23.54 -32.86 2.96
C ASP A 348 23.43 -31.59 3.82
N LEU A 349 24.22 -31.54 4.88
CA LEU A 349 24.30 -30.40 5.79
C LEU A 349 25.60 -29.64 5.57
N GLN A 350 25.54 -28.37 5.27
CA GLN A 350 26.69 -27.53 5.08
C GLN A 350 26.59 -26.25 5.89
N ALA A 351 27.47 -26.04 6.86
CA ALA A 351 27.58 -24.83 7.65
C ALA A 351 28.98 -24.26 7.58
N LEU A 352 29.10 -22.93 7.62
CA LEU A 352 30.43 -22.33 7.66
C LEU A 352 31.13 -22.64 8.98
N ASN A 353 30.44 -22.57 10.13
CA ASN A 353 31.08 -22.73 11.44
C ASN A 353 30.82 -24.11 12.06
N GLN A 354 29.58 -24.46 12.38
CA GLN A 354 29.27 -25.66 13.14
C GLN A 354 27.97 -26.36 12.76
N ILE A 355 27.92 -27.69 12.96
CA ILE A 355 26.71 -28.50 12.84
C ILE A 355 26.48 -29.24 14.15
N LEU A 356 25.33 -29.02 14.76
CA LEU A 356 24.91 -29.64 16.02
C LEU A 356 23.69 -30.52 15.76
N VAL A 357 23.80 -31.82 15.99
CA VAL A 357 22.67 -32.76 15.85
C VAL A 357 22.33 -33.34 17.22
N GLY A 358 21.05 -33.53 17.49
CA GLY A 358 20.58 -34.10 18.74
C GLY A 358 20.55 -33.07 19.89
N THR A 359 20.40 -31.80 19.60
CA THR A 359 20.44 -30.72 20.63
C THR A 359 19.37 -30.90 21.70
N THR A 360 18.19 -31.43 21.36
CA THR A 360 17.07 -31.67 22.28
C THR A 360 16.88 -33.16 22.58
N ALA A 361 17.21 -34.05 21.62
CA ALA A 361 17.00 -35.49 21.74
C ALA A 361 18.00 -36.18 22.70
N GLY A 362 19.05 -35.47 23.13
CA GLY A 362 20.09 -36.04 24.00
C GLY A 362 20.72 -37.29 23.38
N ALA A 363 20.85 -38.36 24.12
CA ALA A 363 21.50 -39.62 23.65
C ALA A 363 20.80 -40.29 22.45
N ARG A 364 19.57 -39.91 22.08
CA ARG A 364 18.86 -40.50 20.94
C ARG A 364 19.13 -39.80 19.62
N GLY A 365 19.79 -38.62 19.64
CA GLY A 365 20.13 -37.88 18.43
C GLY A 365 21.09 -38.69 17.51
N ARG A 366 20.88 -38.60 16.20
CA ARG A 366 21.66 -39.35 15.22
C ARG A 366 21.93 -38.52 13.96
N LEU A 367 23.15 -38.65 13.46
CA LEU A 367 23.55 -38.21 12.12
C LEU A 367 23.89 -39.44 11.30
N VAL A 368 23.05 -39.76 10.30
CA VAL A 368 23.09 -41.06 9.62
C VAL A 368 23.00 -40.88 8.12
N GLY A 369 24.00 -41.41 7.38
CA GLY A 369 24.09 -41.23 5.92
C GLY A 369 24.30 -39.78 5.48
N GLY A 370 24.48 -39.56 4.18
CA GLY A 370 24.67 -38.23 3.62
C GLY A 370 26.00 -37.57 3.95
N LEU A 371 26.07 -36.27 3.92
CA LEU A 371 27.27 -35.46 4.13
C LEU A 371 27.03 -34.36 5.15
N ALA A 372 27.87 -34.25 6.18
CA ALA A 372 27.91 -33.09 7.08
C ALA A 372 29.24 -32.35 6.94
N ARG A 373 29.22 -31.08 6.55
CA ARG A 373 30.41 -30.28 6.32
C ARG A 373 30.36 -29.02 7.19
N ALA A 374 31.38 -28.84 8.05
CA ALA A 374 31.56 -27.64 8.85
C ALA A 374 33.03 -27.24 8.95
N THR A 375 33.34 -25.97 9.25
CA THR A 375 34.75 -25.58 9.43
C THR A 375 35.29 -26.02 10.77
N MET A 376 34.52 -25.81 11.87
CA MET A 376 35.04 -25.99 13.23
C MET A 376 34.54 -27.23 13.94
N LEU A 377 33.23 -27.50 13.91
CA LEU A 377 32.63 -28.51 14.75
C LEU A 377 31.49 -29.25 14.06
N VAL A 378 31.53 -30.57 14.10
CA VAL A 378 30.35 -31.42 13.93
C VAL A 378 30.14 -32.21 15.21
N ARG A 379 29.00 -32.00 15.87
CA ARG A 379 28.63 -32.73 17.09
C ARG A 379 27.35 -33.51 16.86
N ALA A 380 27.37 -34.80 17.18
CA ALA A 380 26.18 -35.64 17.19
C ALA A 380 26.27 -36.68 18.30
N PRO A 381 25.17 -37.08 18.94
CA PRO A 381 25.19 -38.19 19.88
C PRO A 381 25.68 -39.50 19.25
N THR A 382 25.14 -39.87 18.12
CA THR A 382 25.57 -41.06 17.37
C THR A 382 25.85 -40.71 15.92
N LEU A 383 27.02 -41.15 15.39
CA LEU A 383 27.37 -41.06 13.98
C LEU A 383 27.19 -42.43 13.32
N GLY A 384 26.48 -42.45 12.19
CA GLY A 384 26.23 -43.64 11.42
C GLY A 384 25.19 -44.60 12.03
N ALA A 385 24.80 -45.60 11.24
CA ALA A 385 23.98 -46.73 11.66
C ALA A 385 24.29 -47.95 10.77
N PRO A 386 24.20 -49.19 11.28
CA PRO A 386 24.67 -50.39 10.55
C PRO A 386 23.97 -50.63 9.20
N ALA A 387 22.73 -50.15 9.04
CA ALA A 387 21.94 -50.39 7.81
C ALA A 387 21.68 -49.13 6.98
N ALA A 388 22.30 -47.99 7.33
CA ALA A 388 21.96 -46.72 6.72
C ALA A 388 22.97 -46.19 5.69
N GLY A 389 23.90 -47.02 5.28
CA GLY A 389 24.96 -46.65 4.33
C GLY A 389 26.01 -45.73 4.93
N LEU A 390 26.85 -45.20 4.08
CA LEU A 390 28.03 -44.43 4.45
C LEU A 390 27.66 -43.03 4.95
N THR A 391 28.09 -42.66 6.13
CA THR A 391 28.02 -41.30 6.67
C THR A 391 29.34 -40.58 6.39
N ARG A 392 29.30 -39.39 5.83
CA ARG A 392 30.50 -38.57 5.56
C ARG A 392 30.45 -37.31 6.43
N VAL A 393 31.56 -37.08 7.12
CA VAL A 393 31.75 -35.88 7.95
C VAL A 393 33.03 -35.18 7.54
N GLN A 394 32.94 -33.90 7.20
CA GLN A 394 34.10 -33.10 6.79
C GLN A 394 34.21 -31.89 7.68
N VAL A 395 35.39 -31.70 8.28
CA VAL A 395 35.73 -30.53 9.08
C VAL A 395 37.11 -29.98 8.70
N GLY A 396 37.40 -28.74 9.13
CA GLY A 396 38.70 -28.14 8.88
C GLY A 396 38.93 -27.70 7.43
N ILE A 397 37.86 -27.44 6.67
CA ILE A 397 37.94 -26.84 5.33
C ILE A 397 36.96 -25.69 5.24
N ASN A 398 37.49 -24.50 4.94
CA ASN A 398 36.73 -23.41 4.40
C ASN A 398 37.25 -23.06 3.01
N PRO A 399 36.61 -23.53 1.92
CA PRO A 399 37.11 -23.30 0.58
C PRO A 399 37.26 -21.83 0.21
N ALA A 400 36.40 -20.97 0.74
CA ALA A 400 36.47 -19.53 0.50
C ALA A 400 37.71 -18.90 1.15
N LEU A 401 38.03 -19.29 2.40
CA LEU A 401 39.25 -18.82 3.08
C LEU A 401 40.50 -19.32 2.35
N VAL A 402 40.53 -20.57 1.95
CA VAL A 402 41.68 -21.14 1.19
C VAL A 402 41.86 -20.41 -0.15
N ALA A 403 40.78 -20.16 -0.89
CA ALA A 403 40.86 -19.42 -2.15
C ALA A 403 41.32 -17.96 -1.92
N ARG A 404 40.79 -17.26 -0.92
CA ARG A 404 41.19 -15.87 -0.61
C ARG A 404 42.66 -15.81 -0.16
N HIS A 405 43.11 -16.76 0.66
CA HIS A 405 44.51 -16.81 1.06
C HIS A 405 45.45 -16.96 -0.16
N GLN A 406 45.10 -17.83 -1.12
CA GLN A 406 45.87 -17.97 -2.35
C GLN A 406 45.85 -16.72 -3.24
N THR A 407 44.75 -15.97 -3.27
CA THR A 407 44.69 -14.69 -4.01
C THR A 407 45.54 -13.64 -3.31
N LEU A 408 45.43 -13.52 -1.97
CA LEU A 408 46.25 -12.62 -1.17
C LEU A 408 47.75 -12.87 -1.34
N ASP A 409 48.20 -14.12 -1.35
CA ASP A 409 49.59 -14.45 -1.60
C ASP A 409 50.09 -13.90 -2.95
N ARG A 410 49.28 -13.98 -4.01
CA ARG A 410 49.62 -13.43 -5.33
C ARG A 410 49.59 -11.91 -5.36
N GLU A 411 48.59 -11.31 -4.70
CA GLU A 411 48.47 -9.85 -4.59
C GLU A 411 49.68 -9.28 -3.85
N ILE A 412 50.08 -9.90 -2.74
CA ILE A 412 51.25 -9.50 -1.94
C ILE A 412 52.55 -9.61 -2.75
N GLU A 413 52.71 -10.71 -3.51
CA GLU A 413 53.89 -10.93 -4.37
C GLU A 413 53.94 -9.88 -5.48
N HIS A 414 52.81 -9.54 -6.09
CA HIS A 414 52.71 -8.49 -7.11
C HIS A 414 53.09 -7.12 -6.57
N GLU A 415 52.47 -6.69 -5.46
CA GLU A 415 52.75 -5.38 -4.87
C GLU A 415 54.21 -5.27 -4.37
N HIS A 416 54.76 -6.35 -3.86
CA HIS A 416 56.18 -6.39 -3.47
C HIS A 416 57.09 -6.19 -4.68
N GLU A 417 56.80 -6.87 -5.82
CA GLU A 417 57.59 -6.68 -7.04
C GLU A 417 57.49 -5.25 -7.60
N GLU A 418 56.31 -4.63 -7.55
CA GLU A 418 56.14 -3.25 -8.00
C GLU A 418 56.86 -2.25 -7.06
N ALA A 419 56.78 -2.44 -5.74
CA ALA A 419 57.53 -1.66 -4.77
C ALA A 419 59.03 -1.77 -4.99
N ASP A 420 59.56 -2.95 -5.25
CA ASP A 420 60.99 -3.19 -5.55
C ASP A 420 61.43 -2.50 -6.85
N LYS A 421 60.57 -2.50 -7.88
CA LYS A 421 60.86 -1.76 -9.14
C LYS A 421 60.98 -0.27 -8.91
N LEU A 422 60.02 0.28 -8.16
CA LEU A 422 60.00 1.73 -7.83
C LEU A 422 61.20 2.10 -6.92
N GLU A 423 61.58 1.25 -5.96
CA GLU A 423 62.75 1.47 -5.12
C GLU A 423 64.04 1.56 -5.97
N LYS A 424 64.22 0.64 -6.91
CA LYS A 424 65.36 0.67 -7.82
C LYS A 424 65.39 1.95 -8.67
N ILE A 425 64.23 2.44 -9.10
CA ILE A 425 64.14 3.68 -9.86
C ILE A 425 64.48 4.89 -8.96
N VAL A 426 63.95 4.96 -7.72
CA VAL A 426 64.27 6.00 -6.76
C VAL A 426 65.77 6.05 -6.50
N HIS A 427 66.38 4.87 -6.18
CA HIS A 427 67.80 4.78 -5.95
C HIS A 427 68.65 5.21 -7.16
N HIS A 428 68.23 4.84 -8.39
CA HIS A 428 68.90 5.26 -9.61
C HIS A 428 68.87 6.78 -9.82
N LEU A 429 67.70 7.41 -9.59
CA LEU A 429 67.54 8.87 -9.70
C LEU A 429 68.29 9.62 -8.61
N GLU A 430 68.46 9.09 -7.40
CA GLU A 430 69.21 9.67 -6.30
C GLU A 430 70.72 9.63 -6.59
N VAL A 431 71.24 8.58 -7.18
CA VAL A 431 72.69 8.42 -7.46
C VAL A 431 73.09 9.12 -8.74
N HIS A 432 72.30 9.06 -9.82
CA HIS A 432 72.66 9.58 -11.13
C HIS A 432 72.08 10.94 -11.47
N GLY A 433 71.27 11.49 -10.54
CA GLY A 433 70.57 12.79 -10.74
C GLY A 433 69.23 12.67 -11.41
N ASP A 434 68.36 13.71 -11.20
CA ASP A 434 67.00 13.78 -11.70
C ASP A 434 66.80 14.94 -12.69
N PRO A 435 67.20 14.78 -13.96
CA PRO A 435 67.12 15.85 -14.98
C PRO A 435 65.66 16.15 -15.39
N ARG A 436 64.71 15.33 -15.05
CA ARG A 436 63.29 15.49 -15.36
C ARG A 436 62.40 15.83 -14.18
N HIS A 437 62.99 16.07 -13.00
CA HIS A 437 62.27 16.34 -11.73
C HIS A 437 61.19 15.28 -11.38
N MET A 438 61.49 14.00 -11.62
CA MET A 438 60.56 12.88 -11.44
C MET A 438 60.71 12.25 -10.04
N LEU A 439 61.79 12.51 -9.29
CA LEU A 439 62.14 11.87 -8.03
C LEU A 439 61.01 11.94 -7.02
N GLU A 440 60.41 13.11 -6.77
CA GLU A 440 59.32 13.28 -5.83
C GLU A 440 58.06 12.50 -6.21
N LYS A 441 57.76 12.46 -7.54
CA LYS A 441 56.60 11.69 -8.03
C LYS A 441 56.82 10.19 -7.86
N VAL A 442 58.00 9.69 -8.15
CA VAL A 442 58.34 8.28 -7.99
C VAL A 442 58.37 7.88 -6.52
N LYS A 443 58.93 8.75 -5.64
CA LYS A 443 58.88 8.54 -4.18
C LYS A 443 57.47 8.46 -3.64
N SER A 444 56.58 9.35 -4.09
CA SER A 444 55.18 9.31 -3.63
C SER A 444 54.43 8.05 -4.12
N ALA A 445 54.73 7.58 -5.34
CA ALA A 445 54.20 6.32 -5.86
C ALA A 445 54.73 5.13 -5.03
N TRP A 446 56.06 5.06 -4.81
CA TRP A 446 56.67 4.03 -3.98
C TRP A 446 56.11 3.97 -2.55
N GLN A 447 55.87 5.12 -1.94
CA GLN A 447 55.23 5.19 -0.62
C GLN A 447 53.75 4.76 -0.63
N ALA A 448 53.05 4.90 -1.76
CA ALA A 448 51.69 4.42 -1.91
C ALA A 448 51.66 2.88 -2.01
N GLU A 449 52.56 2.31 -2.83
CA GLU A 449 52.70 0.84 -2.97
C GLU A 449 53.10 0.17 -1.65
N LEU A 450 54.07 0.77 -0.90
CA LEU A 450 54.45 0.26 0.42
C LEU A 450 53.30 0.26 1.43
N ARG A 451 52.38 1.23 1.34
CA ARG A 451 51.18 1.25 2.22
C ARG A 451 50.20 0.17 1.83
N GLU A 452 49.95 -0.02 0.53
CA GLU A 452 49.07 -1.07 0.03
C GLU A 452 49.61 -2.45 0.37
N TRP A 453 50.90 -2.69 0.14
CA TRP A 453 51.57 -3.91 0.55
C TRP A 453 51.48 -4.16 2.06
N GLY A 454 51.65 -3.12 2.90
CA GLY A 454 51.47 -3.21 4.36
C GLY A 454 50.05 -3.62 4.74
N HIS A 455 49.05 -3.06 4.10
CA HIS A 455 47.63 -3.39 4.32
C HIS A 455 47.31 -4.85 3.95
N LEU A 456 47.83 -5.33 2.81
CA LEU A 456 47.67 -6.74 2.41
C LEU A 456 48.34 -7.72 3.37
N LEU A 457 49.49 -7.35 3.97
CA LEU A 457 50.14 -8.15 5.01
C LEU A 457 49.31 -8.23 6.30
N GLU A 458 48.67 -7.13 6.70
CA GLU A 458 47.78 -7.13 7.86
C GLU A 458 46.54 -8.02 7.57
N GLU A 459 45.95 -7.89 6.41
CA GLU A 459 44.84 -8.76 5.98
C GLU A 459 45.25 -10.23 5.98
N LYS A 460 46.44 -10.57 5.46
CA LYS A 460 46.96 -11.92 5.48
C LYS A 460 47.14 -12.46 6.91
N ALA A 461 47.66 -11.68 7.80
CA ALA A 461 47.86 -12.07 9.22
C ALA A 461 46.53 -12.42 9.89
N GLU A 462 45.47 -11.63 9.62
CA GLU A 462 44.11 -11.91 10.12
C GLU A 462 43.56 -13.21 9.53
N PHE A 463 43.76 -13.46 8.22
CA PHE A 463 43.37 -14.72 7.58
C PHE A 463 44.17 -15.91 8.11
N GLU A 464 45.46 -15.78 8.36
CA GLU A 464 46.29 -16.83 8.98
C GLU A 464 45.83 -17.14 10.40
N HIS A 465 45.41 -16.12 11.18
CA HIS A 465 44.78 -16.34 12.47
C HIS A 465 43.48 -17.12 12.34
N GLN A 466 42.59 -16.74 11.42
CA GLN A 466 41.37 -17.50 11.15
C GLN A 466 41.65 -18.94 10.67
N LEU A 467 42.66 -19.14 9.84
CA LEU A 467 43.10 -20.48 9.43
C LEU A 467 43.69 -21.30 10.59
N SER A 468 44.37 -20.67 11.55
CA SER A 468 44.86 -21.34 12.76
C SER A 468 43.74 -21.89 13.64
N LEU A 469 42.61 -21.17 13.73
CA LEU A 469 41.42 -21.66 14.42
C LEU A 469 40.82 -22.92 13.77
N ILE A 470 41.01 -23.09 12.47
CA ILE A 470 40.58 -24.31 11.74
C ILE A 470 41.37 -25.56 12.18
N ASN A 471 42.57 -25.39 12.69
CA ASN A 471 43.36 -26.51 13.22
C ASN A 471 42.73 -27.13 14.47
N ASP A 472 41.89 -26.39 15.20
CA ASP A 472 41.10 -26.88 16.35
C ASP A 472 39.78 -27.57 15.91
N ALA A 473 39.61 -27.81 14.60
CA ALA A 473 38.46 -28.50 14.09
C ALA A 473 38.30 -29.90 14.71
N ARG A 474 37.08 -30.23 15.11
CA ARG A 474 36.79 -31.50 15.77
C ARG A 474 35.44 -32.09 15.43
N VAL A 475 35.33 -33.39 15.57
CA VAL A 475 34.06 -34.13 15.47
C VAL A 475 33.80 -34.79 16.82
N GLU A 476 32.71 -34.42 17.48
CA GLU A 476 32.35 -34.90 18.81
C GLU A 476 31.18 -35.88 18.77
N VAL A 477 31.34 -37.01 19.41
CA VAL A 477 30.27 -37.99 19.61
C VAL A 477 30.05 -38.23 21.08
N THR A 478 28.80 -38.03 21.55
CA THR A 478 28.47 -38.17 22.97
C THR A 478 27.98 -39.56 23.37
N VAL A 479 27.61 -40.39 22.39
CA VAL A 479 27.27 -41.82 22.57
C VAL A 479 28.24 -42.72 21.81
N GLY A 480 28.49 -42.46 20.53
CA GLY A 480 29.49 -43.18 19.79
C GLY A 480 29.28 -43.26 18.27
N VAL A 481 30.06 -44.10 17.64
CA VAL A 481 29.99 -44.41 16.19
C VAL A 481 29.40 -45.81 16.03
N ALA A 482 28.34 -45.94 15.20
CA ALA A 482 27.58 -47.20 15.07
C ALA A 482 27.49 -47.73 13.63
N GLY A 483 28.21 -47.17 12.69
CA GLY A 483 28.18 -47.59 11.27
C GLY A 483 29.40 -47.13 10.51
N ASP A 484 29.36 -47.31 9.19
CA ASP A 484 30.42 -46.84 8.31
C ASP A 484 30.53 -45.34 8.26
N LEU A 485 31.70 -44.79 8.60
CA LEU A 485 31.96 -43.38 8.69
C LEU A 485 33.24 -43.03 7.91
N ASP A 486 33.14 -42.04 7.01
CA ASP A 486 34.28 -41.37 6.41
C ASP A 486 34.48 -40.01 7.03
N LEU A 487 35.58 -39.81 7.69
CA LEU A 487 35.98 -38.54 8.34
C LEU A 487 37.02 -37.85 7.46
N ALA A 488 36.79 -36.60 7.14
CA ALA A 488 37.76 -35.76 6.46
C ALA A 488 38.12 -34.56 7.33
N PHE A 489 39.39 -34.38 7.61
CA PHE A 489 39.94 -33.21 8.27
C PHE A 489 40.91 -32.53 7.29
N GLY A 490 40.50 -31.38 6.77
CA GLY A 490 41.27 -30.77 5.71
C GLY A 490 41.37 -31.70 4.49
N LYS A 491 42.59 -32.08 4.12
CA LYS A 491 42.87 -33.00 3.01
C LYS A 491 43.00 -34.46 3.47
N THR A 492 43.08 -34.73 4.76
CA THR A 492 43.25 -36.06 5.33
C THR A 492 41.89 -36.75 5.45
N VAL A 493 41.74 -37.93 4.84
CA VAL A 493 40.51 -38.73 4.88
C VAL A 493 40.80 -40.04 5.57
N GLN A 494 40.01 -40.39 6.59
CA GLN A 494 40.10 -41.62 7.34
C GLN A 494 38.77 -42.38 7.32
N GLN A 495 38.82 -43.67 7.05
CA GLN A 495 37.66 -44.54 7.09
C GLN A 495 37.56 -45.25 8.43
N VAL A 496 36.45 -45.07 9.14
CA VAL A 496 36.15 -45.73 10.40
C VAL A 496 35.08 -46.78 10.15
N ARG A 497 35.47 -48.04 10.27
CA ARG A 497 34.62 -49.22 10.01
C ARG A 497 34.37 -50.05 11.29
N ARG A 498 34.65 -49.47 12.44
CA ARG A 498 34.49 -50.08 13.76
C ARG A 498 33.58 -49.26 14.64
N THR A 499 32.88 -49.92 15.56
CA THR A 499 32.08 -49.24 16.57
C THR A 499 33.00 -48.57 17.61
N LEU A 500 32.77 -47.31 17.89
CA LEU A 500 33.50 -46.54 18.89
C LEU A 500 32.51 -46.00 19.91
N GLY A 501 32.95 -45.83 21.16
CA GLY A 501 32.17 -45.17 22.21
C GLY A 501 32.18 -43.65 22.08
N ALA A 502 31.73 -42.97 23.15
CA ALA A 502 31.78 -41.50 23.24
C ALA A 502 33.22 -40.99 23.18
N GLY A 503 33.44 -39.88 22.50
CA GLY A 503 34.77 -39.28 22.35
C GLY A 503 34.79 -38.15 21.31
N ALA A 504 35.99 -37.71 20.97
CA ALA A 504 36.22 -36.67 19.98
C ALA A 504 37.32 -37.11 18.97
N PHE A 505 37.06 -36.78 17.71
CA PHE A 505 38.07 -36.90 16.66
C PHE A 505 38.72 -35.53 16.46
N THR A 506 40.07 -35.52 16.46
CA THR A 506 40.89 -34.31 16.28
C THR A 506 42.10 -34.64 15.42
N ARG A 507 42.90 -33.66 15.03
CA ARG A 507 44.22 -33.84 14.45
C ARG A 507 45.30 -33.70 15.50
N ASP A 508 46.38 -34.48 15.40
CA ASP A 508 47.59 -34.29 16.19
C ASP A 508 48.55 -33.32 15.49
N GLU A 509 49.68 -33.02 16.15
CA GLU A 509 50.74 -32.16 15.62
C GLU A 509 51.41 -32.69 14.34
N HIS A 510 51.17 -33.94 13.97
CA HIS A 510 51.70 -34.60 12.78
C HIS A 510 50.62 -34.75 11.69
N ASP A 511 49.50 -34.04 11.81
CA ASP A 511 48.37 -34.06 10.87
C ASP A 511 47.66 -35.44 10.76
N ARG A 512 47.83 -36.31 11.78
CA ARG A 512 47.18 -37.63 11.85
C ARG A 512 45.85 -37.50 12.61
N LEU A 513 44.88 -38.28 12.22
CA LEU A 513 43.58 -38.33 12.85
C LEU A 513 43.67 -39.17 14.14
N VAL A 514 43.23 -38.57 15.24
CA VAL A 514 43.28 -39.19 16.56
C VAL A 514 41.88 -39.20 17.17
N PHE A 515 41.50 -40.34 17.74
CA PHE A 515 40.28 -40.45 18.55
C PHE A 515 40.62 -40.44 20.04
N THR A 516 40.04 -39.47 20.74
CA THR A 516 40.16 -39.36 22.20
C THR A 516 38.86 -39.79 22.87
N PRO A 517 38.83 -40.96 23.54
CA PRO A 517 37.64 -41.43 24.26
C PRO A 517 37.25 -40.49 25.42
N ALA A 518 35.95 -40.31 25.64
CA ALA A 518 35.43 -39.48 26.74
C ALA A 518 35.59 -40.13 28.13
N SER A 519 35.97 -41.44 28.22
CA SER A 519 36.15 -42.14 29.48
C SER A 519 37.58 -41.90 30.01
N GLU A 520 37.70 -41.43 31.27
CA GLU A 520 38.97 -41.25 31.97
C GLU A 520 39.76 -42.57 31.98
N GLY A 521 41.02 -42.50 31.54
CA GLY A 521 41.99 -43.62 31.60
C GLY A 521 42.29 -44.33 30.27
N LYS A 522 41.65 -44.00 29.14
CA LYS A 522 42.06 -44.46 27.83
C LYS A 522 42.81 -43.36 27.08
N GLY A 523 44.05 -43.59 26.70
CA GLY A 523 44.83 -42.63 25.93
C GLY A 523 44.23 -42.39 24.53
N ALA A 524 44.68 -41.32 23.88
CA ALA A 524 44.33 -40.99 22.51
C ALA A 524 44.82 -42.10 21.57
N GLU A 525 43.93 -42.54 20.68
CA GLU A 525 44.19 -43.61 19.72
C GLU A 525 44.32 -43.02 18.31
N VAL A 526 45.47 -43.26 17.65
CA VAL A 526 45.67 -42.87 16.25
C VAL A 526 44.85 -43.83 15.37
N LEU A 527 44.06 -43.31 14.47
CA LEU A 527 43.14 -44.06 13.60
C LEU A 527 43.83 -44.57 12.32
#